data_4b33f000fd89802afc406d1b8711ae55
#
_entry.id   4b33f000fd89802afc406d1b8711ae55
#
_cell.length_a   1.000
_cell.length_b   1.000
_cell.length_c   1.000
_cell.angle_alpha   90.00
_cell.angle_beta   90.00
_cell.angle_gamma   90.00
#
_symmetry.space_group_name_H-M   'P 1'
#
loop_
_entity.id
_entity.type
_entity.pdbx_description
1 polymer ?
#
loop_
_entity_poly.entity_id
_entity_poly.type
_entity_poly.pdbx_seq_one_letter_code
_entity_poly.pdbx_strand_id
1 'polypeptide(L)'
;QIGLEQQAKTFRNFHHMNLGLQIPEEVVEISVRFGLLLEAYLRGCGPHRAQLALQNDLQLKFVKAANMIKPLKDSESLAALPAELGQLTFNRDGVAIPLNPRIEVTGLKVEKCKYMDSKKLPLWLVFQNADPKGSDPYVIFKSGDDLRQDMLTLQMIRIMDHLWKKSDLDFLLNAYGCIS
;
A
#
# COMPACT_ATOMS: atom_id res chain seq x y z
N GLN A 1 26.82 -6.28 -17.85
CA GLN A 1 26.22 -5.81 -16.57
C GLN A 1 26.19 -4.27 -16.50
N ILE A 2 27.30 -3.57 -16.72
CA ILE A 2 27.38 -2.10 -16.66
C ILE A 2 26.38 -1.42 -17.61
N GLY A 3 26.13 -1.98 -18.80
CA GLY A 3 25.16 -1.46 -19.75
C GLY A 3 23.70 -1.51 -19.28
N LEU A 4 23.31 -2.54 -18.54
CA LEU A 4 21.97 -2.71 -17.99
C LEU A 4 21.71 -1.75 -16.84
N GLU A 5 22.70 -1.56 -15.96
CA GLU A 5 22.62 -0.59 -14.86
C GLU A 5 22.52 0.86 -15.37
N GLN A 6 23.28 1.19 -16.42
CA GLN A 6 23.22 2.51 -17.05
C GLN A 6 21.86 2.75 -17.73
N GLN A 7 21.30 1.75 -18.40
CA GLN A 7 19.96 1.81 -19.00
C GLN A 7 18.89 1.95 -17.92
N ALA A 8 18.96 1.18 -16.83
CA ALA A 8 18.04 1.28 -15.71
C ALA A 8 18.09 2.66 -15.05
N LYS A 9 19.29 3.25 -14.87
CA LYS A 9 19.44 4.59 -14.31
C LYS A 9 18.89 5.67 -15.24
N THR A 10 19.10 5.56 -16.55
CA THR A 10 18.55 6.48 -17.55
C THR A 10 17.03 6.40 -17.58
N PHE A 11 16.49 5.18 -17.52
CA PHE A 11 15.05 4.91 -17.47
C PHE A 11 14.41 5.52 -16.22
N ARG A 12 15.00 5.32 -15.03
CA ARG A 12 14.53 5.94 -13.77
C ARG A 12 14.48 7.46 -13.86
N ASN A 13 15.53 8.10 -14.33
CA ASN A 13 15.59 9.55 -14.47
C ASN A 13 14.54 10.08 -15.45
N PHE A 14 14.33 9.38 -16.56
CA PHE A 14 13.31 9.74 -17.55
C PHE A 14 11.89 9.66 -16.97
N HIS A 15 11.60 8.62 -16.16
CA HIS A 15 10.30 8.43 -15.54
C HIS A 15 10.00 9.43 -14.45
N HIS A 16 10.97 9.71 -13.58
CA HIS A 16 10.85 10.71 -12.55
C HIS A 16 10.53 12.10 -13.14
N MET A 17 11.19 12.45 -14.24
CA MET A 17 10.99 13.74 -14.91
C MET A 17 9.67 13.87 -15.67
N ASN A 18 9.18 12.79 -16.29
CA ASN A 18 8.05 12.85 -17.21
C ASN A 18 6.71 12.36 -16.66
N LEU A 19 6.72 11.49 -15.64
CA LEU A 19 5.50 10.86 -15.12
C LEU A 19 5.18 11.23 -13.68
N GLY A 20 6.10 11.85 -12.95
CA GLY A 20 5.92 12.21 -11.54
C GLY A 20 5.73 10.99 -10.62
N LEU A 21 6.05 9.79 -11.10
CA LEU A 21 5.96 8.53 -10.38
C LEU A 21 7.35 8.04 -10.03
N GLN A 22 7.60 7.81 -8.75
CA GLN A 22 8.77 7.05 -8.32
C GLN A 22 8.47 5.57 -8.54
N ILE A 23 9.05 4.98 -9.59
CA ILE A 23 9.04 3.54 -9.76
C ILE A 23 10.06 2.95 -8.79
N PRO A 24 9.68 1.99 -7.93
CA PRO A 24 10.61 1.35 -7.01
C PRO A 24 11.83 0.81 -7.76
N GLU A 25 13.02 1.05 -7.20
CA GLU A 25 14.30 0.61 -7.81
C GLU A 25 14.28 -0.89 -8.14
N GLU A 26 13.69 -1.70 -7.26
CA GLU A 26 13.55 -3.14 -7.39
C GLU A 26 12.82 -3.56 -8.68
N VAL A 27 11.81 -2.79 -9.12
CA VAL A 27 11.07 -3.11 -10.36
C VAL A 27 11.91 -2.85 -11.61
N VAL A 28 12.76 -1.82 -11.57
CA VAL A 28 13.64 -1.48 -12.70
C VAL A 28 14.85 -2.42 -12.76
N GLU A 29 15.34 -2.89 -11.60
CA GLU A 29 16.46 -3.82 -11.51
C GLU A 29 16.09 -5.23 -11.98
N ILE A 30 14.84 -5.67 -11.78
CA ILE A 30 14.38 -7.01 -12.19
C ILE A 30 14.30 -7.13 -13.71
N SER A 31 13.84 -6.11 -14.43
CA SER A 31 13.77 -6.15 -15.89
C SER A 31 13.37 -4.79 -16.50
N VAL A 32 14.19 -4.27 -17.41
CA VAL A 32 13.87 -3.12 -18.25
C VAL A 32 12.56 -3.34 -19.03
N ARG A 33 12.26 -4.59 -19.42
CA ARG A 33 11.03 -4.95 -20.11
C ARG A 33 9.79 -4.68 -19.25
N PHE A 34 9.80 -5.05 -17.96
CA PHE A 34 8.69 -4.76 -17.05
C PHE A 34 8.53 -3.27 -16.82
N GLY A 35 9.62 -2.53 -16.71
CA GLY A 35 9.59 -1.07 -16.62
C GLY A 35 8.90 -0.43 -17.84
N LEU A 36 9.23 -0.88 -19.06
CA LEU A 36 8.60 -0.38 -20.27
C LEU A 36 7.11 -0.74 -20.36
N LEU A 37 6.71 -1.95 -19.92
CA LEU A 37 5.32 -2.35 -19.84
C LEU A 37 4.53 -1.51 -18.84
N LEU A 38 5.12 -1.24 -17.67
CA LEU A 38 4.51 -0.37 -16.67
C LEU A 38 4.34 1.05 -17.19
N GLU A 39 5.34 1.58 -17.92
CA GLU A 39 5.24 2.89 -18.56
C GLU A 39 4.09 2.95 -19.56
N ALA A 40 4.02 1.97 -20.45
CA ALA A 40 2.97 1.89 -21.47
C ALA A 40 1.58 1.83 -20.79
N TYR A 41 1.44 1.04 -19.73
CA TYR A 41 0.22 0.96 -18.93
C TYR A 41 -0.15 2.31 -18.31
N LEU A 42 0.80 2.98 -17.65
CA LEU A 42 0.56 4.27 -16.99
C LEU A 42 0.22 5.38 -18.01
N ARG A 43 0.79 5.35 -19.21
CA ARG A 43 0.41 6.27 -20.30
C ARG A 43 -1.03 6.04 -20.77
N GLY A 44 -1.49 4.79 -20.75
CA GLY A 44 -2.87 4.42 -21.11
C GLY A 44 -3.92 4.67 -20.04
N CYS A 45 -3.53 4.89 -18.77
CA CYS A 45 -4.46 5.01 -17.64
C CYS A 45 -5.28 6.32 -17.61
N GLY A 46 -4.94 7.32 -18.44
CA GLY A 46 -5.62 8.62 -18.43
C GLY A 46 -5.68 9.27 -17.04
N PRO A 47 -6.84 9.78 -16.62
CA PRO A 47 -6.99 10.44 -15.31
C PRO A 47 -6.68 9.55 -14.10
N HIS A 48 -6.85 8.24 -14.24
CA HIS A 48 -6.58 7.28 -13.16
C HIS A 48 -5.10 7.25 -12.74
N ARG A 49 -4.19 7.67 -13.62
CA ARG A 49 -2.76 7.79 -13.31
C ARG A 49 -2.48 8.67 -12.10
N ALA A 50 -3.25 9.76 -11.93
CA ALA A 50 -3.07 10.66 -10.80
C ALA A 50 -3.37 9.96 -9.45
N GLN A 51 -4.43 9.13 -9.42
CA GLN A 51 -4.76 8.33 -8.24
C GLN A 51 -3.68 7.29 -7.93
N LEU A 52 -3.15 6.61 -8.95
CA LEU A 52 -2.06 5.65 -8.77
C LEU A 52 -0.79 6.32 -8.22
N ALA A 53 -0.48 7.54 -8.68
CA ALA A 53 0.65 8.31 -8.16
C ALA A 53 0.47 8.66 -6.67
N LEU A 54 -0.71 9.09 -6.27
CA LEU A 54 -1.03 9.40 -4.88
C LEU A 54 -0.97 8.14 -3.99
N GLN A 55 -1.48 7.01 -4.46
CA GLN A 55 -1.41 5.73 -3.75
C GLN A 55 0.04 5.29 -3.53
N ASN A 56 0.87 5.38 -4.57
CA ASN A 56 2.29 5.05 -4.50
C ASN A 56 3.05 5.98 -3.53
N ASP A 57 2.79 7.28 -3.58
CA ASP A 57 3.40 8.25 -2.66
C ASP A 57 3.06 7.94 -1.20
N LEU A 58 1.80 7.63 -0.90
CA LEU A 58 1.37 7.22 0.43
C LEU A 58 2.04 5.91 0.87
N GLN A 59 2.13 4.92 -0.03
CA GLN A 59 2.79 3.66 0.28
C GLN A 59 4.27 3.87 0.64
N LEU A 60 5.00 4.69 -0.12
CA LEU A 60 6.40 5.02 0.18
C LEU A 60 6.55 5.71 1.54
N LYS A 61 5.63 6.60 1.89
CA LYS A 61 5.61 7.26 3.20
C LYS A 61 5.35 6.25 4.33
N PHE A 62 4.46 5.27 4.13
CA PHE A 62 4.24 4.20 5.12
C PHE A 62 5.45 3.27 5.24
N VAL A 63 6.14 2.96 4.13
CA VAL A 63 7.43 2.23 4.15
C VAL A 63 8.45 2.99 4.99
N LYS A 64 8.58 4.30 4.76
CA LYS A 64 9.48 5.15 5.54
C LYS A 64 9.14 5.12 7.02
N ALA A 65 7.88 5.33 7.40
CA ALA A 65 7.43 5.30 8.78
C ALA A 65 7.70 3.93 9.45
N ALA A 66 7.37 2.82 8.75
CA ALA A 66 7.62 1.48 9.25
C ALA A 66 9.11 1.18 9.45
N ASN A 67 9.96 1.62 8.52
CA ASN A 67 11.41 1.40 8.63
C ASN A 67 12.06 2.28 9.71
N MET A 68 11.50 3.45 9.99
CA MET A 68 11.99 4.34 11.03
C MET A 68 11.78 3.74 12.44
N ILE A 69 10.65 3.08 12.70
CA ILE A 69 10.37 2.52 14.02
C ILE A 69 11.09 1.19 14.29
N LYS A 70 11.47 0.42 13.26
CA LYS A 70 12.12 -0.90 13.41
C LYS A 70 13.37 -0.91 14.33
N PRO A 71 14.30 0.06 14.25
CA PRO A 71 15.50 0.08 15.09
C PRO A 71 15.26 0.67 16.49
N LEU A 72 14.07 1.24 16.76
CA LEU A 72 13.79 1.95 18.01
C LEU A 72 13.30 0.99 19.12
N LYS A 73 13.48 1.41 20.36
CA LYS A 73 12.85 0.75 21.51
C LYS A 73 11.35 1.10 21.56
N ASP A 74 10.55 0.26 22.20
CA ASP A 74 9.08 0.43 22.26
C ASP A 74 8.63 1.82 22.70
N SER A 75 9.27 2.38 23.76
CA SER A 75 8.94 3.73 24.24
C SER A 75 9.21 4.84 23.23
N GLU A 76 10.28 4.70 22.45
CA GLU A 76 10.66 5.66 21.40
C GLU A 76 9.76 5.49 20.17
N SER A 77 9.42 4.25 19.80
CA SER A 77 8.52 3.93 18.71
C SER A 77 7.11 4.47 18.93
N LEU A 78 6.61 4.41 20.16
CA LEU A 78 5.31 4.95 20.56
C LEU A 78 5.19 6.47 20.33
N ALA A 79 6.28 7.21 20.52
CA ALA A 79 6.31 8.67 20.29
C ALA A 79 6.62 9.01 18.83
N ALA A 80 7.51 8.26 18.18
CA ALA A 80 8.00 8.54 16.83
C ALA A 80 6.95 8.27 15.74
N LEU A 81 6.18 7.18 15.86
CA LEU A 81 5.18 6.81 14.85
C LEU A 81 4.09 7.87 14.67
N PRO A 82 3.42 8.40 15.71
CA PRO A 82 2.45 9.46 15.55
C PRO A 82 3.05 10.75 14.97
N ALA A 83 4.28 11.09 15.34
CA ALA A 83 4.95 12.27 14.83
C ALA A 83 5.23 12.17 13.32
N GLU A 84 5.66 11.00 12.83
CA GLU A 84 5.89 10.77 11.40
C GLU A 84 4.56 10.69 10.61
N LEU A 85 3.57 9.97 11.13
CA LEU A 85 2.26 9.86 10.49
C LEU A 85 1.51 11.20 10.46
N GLY A 86 1.70 12.05 11.46
CA GLY A 86 1.08 13.38 11.52
C GLY A 86 1.62 14.36 10.47
N GLN A 87 2.80 14.10 9.91
CA GLN A 87 3.37 14.90 8.81
C GLN A 87 2.80 14.51 7.44
N LEU A 88 2.03 13.43 7.34
CA LEU A 88 1.50 12.98 6.06
C LEU A 88 0.37 13.89 5.59
N THR A 89 0.55 14.45 4.40
CA THR A 89 -0.46 15.27 3.75
C THR A 89 -1.26 14.43 2.77
N PHE A 90 -2.57 14.57 2.82
CA PHE A 90 -3.52 13.96 1.88
C PHE A 90 -4.05 15.01 0.91
N ASN A 91 -4.41 14.58 -0.29
CA ASN A 91 -5.10 15.46 -1.22
C ASN A 91 -6.50 15.79 -0.67
N ARG A 92 -6.96 17.03 -0.88
CA ARG A 92 -8.31 17.46 -0.47
C ARG A 92 -9.42 16.65 -1.13
N ASP A 93 -9.19 16.20 -2.36
CA ASP A 93 -10.15 15.40 -3.14
C ASP A 93 -10.16 13.92 -2.72
N GLY A 94 -9.36 13.56 -1.72
CA GLY A 94 -9.24 12.19 -1.24
C GLY A 94 -8.30 11.32 -2.09
N VAL A 95 -7.97 10.16 -1.53
CA VAL A 95 -7.18 9.11 -2.19
C VAL A 95 -7.92 7.79 -2.05
N ALA A 96 -8.14 7.09 -3.16
CA ALA A 96 -8.76 5.78 -3.15
C ALA A 96 -7.82 4.74 -2.52
N ILE A 97 -8.35 3.91 -1.61
CA ILE A 97 -7.56 2.84 -0.98
C ILE A 97 -7.32 1.72 -2.01
N PRO A 98 -6.06 1.27 -2.21
CA PRO A 98 -5.74 0.21 -3.18
C PRO A 98 -6.52 -1.09 -2.95
N LEU A 99 -6.79 -1.45 -1.69
CA LEU A 99 -7.56 -2.64 -1.31
C LEU A 99 -9.04 -2.57 -1.71
N ASN A 100 -9.61 -1.37 -1.76
CA ASN A 100 -10.97 -1.12 -2.20
C ASN A 100 -11.07 0.29 -2.81
N PRO A 101 -10.93 0.43 -4.14
CA PRO A 101 -10.93 1.73 -4.82
C PRO A 101 -12.24 2.52 -4.73
N ARG A 102 -13.30 1.92 -4.17
CA ARG A 102 -14.57 2.61 -3.90
C ARG A 102 -14.53 3.42 -2.60
N ILE A 103 -13.53 3.20 -1.77
CA ILE A 103 -13.36 3.91 -0.50
C ILE A 103 -12.27 4.97 -0.71
N GLU A 104 -12.65 6.23 -0.57
CA GLU A 104 -11.75 7.36 -0.60
C GLU A 104 -11.48 7.84 0.82
N VAL A 105 -10.23 8.25 1.08
CA VAL A 105 -9.79 8.73 2.39
C VAL A 105 -9.10 10.08 2.27
N THR A 106 -9.33 10.94 3.27
CA THR A 106 -8.83 12.31 3.30
C THR A 106 -7.74 12.54 4.33
N GLY A 107 -7.42 11.53 5.14
CA GLY A 107 -6.41 11.64 6.18
C GLY A 107 -6.22 10.35 6.97
N LEU A 108 -5.38 10.44 8.01
CA LEU A 108 -5.21 9.43 9.04
C LEU A 108 -5.76 9.94 10.38
N LYS A 109 -6.40 9.05 11.13
CA LYS A 109 -6.68 9.24 12.56
C LYS A 109 -5.46 8.78 13.35
N VAL A 110 -4.45 9.64 13.41
CA VAL A 110 -3.12 9.32 13.93
C VAL A 110 -3.18 8.76 15.34
N GLU A 111 -4.09 9.28 16.17
CA GLU A 111 -4.33 8.86 17.55
C GLU A 111 -4.85 7.41 17.67
N LYS A 112 -5.38 6.86 16.58
CA LYS A 112 -5.85 5.47 16.49
C LYS A 112 -4.86 4.55 15.77
N CYS A 113 -3.83 5.12 15.15
CA CYS A 113 -2.78 4.35 14.49
C CYS A 113 -1.80 3.80 15.52
N LYS A 114 -1.31 2.59 15.28
CA LYS A 114 -0.32 1.93 16.14
C LYS A 114 0.52 0.94 15.34
N TYR A 115 1.63 0.52 15.88
CA TYR A 115 2.32 -0.68 15.40
C TYR A 115 1.87 -1.90 16.20
N MET A 116 2.01 -3.07 15.60
CA MET A 116 1.69 -4.35 16.24
C MET A 116 3.00 -5.01 16.69
N ASP A 117 3.03 -5.50 17.92
CA ASP A 117 4.19 -6.21 18.46
C ASP A 117 4.35 -7.56 17.74
N SER A 118 5.25 -7.59 16.78
CA SER A 118 5.67 -8.78 16.06
C SER A 118 7.03 -8.54 15.40
N LYS A 119 7.69 -9.60 14.94
CA LYS A 119 9.01 -9.54 14.29
C LYS A 119 9.07 -8.53 13.14
N LYS A 120 7.96 -8.27 12.45
CA LYS A 120 7.88 -7.37 11.28
C LYS A 120 7.31 -5.98 11.61
N LEU A 121 6.84 -5.77 12.83
CA LEU A 121 6.22 -4.53 13.31
C LEU A 121 5.20 -3.94 12.31
N PRO A 122 4.11 -4.67 11.97
CA PRO A 122 3.10 -4.14 11.08
C PRO A 122 2.47 -2.86 11.63
N LEU A 123 2.14 -1.93 10.75
CA LEU A 123 1.41 -0.73 11.12
C LEU A 123 -0.10 -0.99 11.04
N TRP A 124 -0.82 -0.69 12.10
CA TRP A 124 -2.26 -0.58 12.10
C TRP A 124 -2.62 0.87 11.79
N LEU A 125 -3.10 1.12 10.58
CA LEU A 125 -3.43 2.44 10.07
C LEU A 125 -4.94 2.61 10.05
N VAL A 126 -5.46 3.67 10.68
CA VAL A 126 -6.87 4.04 10.65
C VAL A 126 -7.01 5.31 9.84
N PHE A 127 -7.75 5.22 8.75
CA PHE A 127 -7.97 6.34 7.85
C PHE A 127 -9.26 7.09 8.18
N GLN A 128 -9.28 8.35 7.83
CA GLN A 128 -10.50 9.16 7.84
C GLN A 128 -11.24 8.95 6.51
N ASN A 129 -12.46 8.44 6.57
CA ASN A 129 -13.29 8.27 5.38
C ASN A 129 -13.64 9.63 4.78
N ALA A 130 -13.60 9.74 3.45
CA ALA A 130 -14.05 10.94 2.73
C ALA A 130 -15.58 11.13 2.86
N ASP A 131 -16.35 10.03 2.95
CA ASP A 131 -17.76 10.08 3.28
C ASP A 131 -17.94 10.24 4.81
N PRO A 132 -18.51 11.36 5.28
CA PRO A 132 -18.75 11.60 6.71
C PRO A 132 -19.68 10.58 7.37
N LYS A 133 -20.51 9.86 6.59
CA LYS A 133 -21.40 8.81 7.07
C LYS A 133 -20.78 7.42 6.98
N GLY A 134 -19.65 7.30 6.28
CA GLY A 134 -18.91 6.06 6.13
C GLY A 134 -18.12 5.71 7.39
N SER A 135 -17.98 4.42 7.67
CA SER A 135 -17.07 3.96 8.72
C SER A 135 -15.62 4.21 8.31
N ASP A 136 -14.77 4.51 9.28
CA ASP A 136 -13.33 4.68 9.05
C ASP A 136 -12.71 3.36 8.60
N PRO A 137 -12.07 3.32 7.43
CA PRO A 137 -11.37 2.13 7.00
C PRO A 137 -10.04 1.98 7.74
N TYR A 138 -9.64 0.75 7.97
CA TYR A 138 -8.33 0.44 8.55
C TYR A 138 -7.57 -0.55 7.69
N VAL A 139 -6.25 -0.43 7.71
CA VAL A 139 -5.32 -1.24 6.92
C VAL A 139 -4.18 -1.69 7.81
N ILE A 140 -3.82 -2.97 7.70
CA ILE A 140 -2.58 -3.49 8.26
C ILE A 140 -1.52 -3.39 7.17
N PHE A 141 -0.51 -2.54 7.40
CA PHE A 141 0.59 -2.33 6.47
C PHE A 141 1.84 -3.06 6.96
N LYS A 142 2.36 -3.96 6.13
CA LYS A 142 3.59 -4.72 6.42
C LYS A 142 4.69 -4.29 5.46
N SER A 143 5.79 -3.73 5.99
CA SER A 143 6.95 -3.33 5.17
C SER A 143 7.98 -4.46 5.10
N GLY A 144 8.33 -4.87 3.88
CA GLY A 144 9.35 -5.89 3.63
C GLY A 144 8.91 -7.30 4.08
N ASP A 145 7.63 -7.62 3.93
CA ASP A 145 7.05 -8.94 4.19
C ASP A 145 6.50 -9.55 2.90
N ASP A 146 6.56 -10.86 2.79
CA ASP A 146 5.99 -11.61 1.66
C ASP A 146 4.54 -12.01 1.99
N LEU A 147 3.59 -11.35 1.36
CA LEU A 147 2.16 -11.56 1.60
C LEU A 147 1.53 -12.66 0.73
N ARG A 148 2.32 -13.41 -0.06
CA ARG A 148 1.78 -14.45 -0.93
C ARG A 148 1.06 -15.55 -0.16
N GLN A 149 1.55 -15.90 1.04
CA GLN A 149 0.88 -16.88 1.92
C GLN A 149 -0.43 -16.33 2.47
N ASP A 150 -0.46 -15.07 2.90
CA ASP A 150 -1.69 -14.39 3.35
C ASP A 150 -2.74 -14.38 2.22
N MET A 151 -2.33 -14.01 1.00
CA MET A 151 -3.21 -13.96 -0.17
C MET A 151 -3.76 -15.35 -0.51
N LEU A 152 -2.94 -16.39 -0.48
CA LEU A 152 -3.37 -17.78 -0.73
C LEU A 152 -4.36 -18.25 0.34
N THR A 153 -4.06 -18.02 1.62
CA THR A 153 -4.95 -18.38 2.72
C THR A 153 -6.32 -17.71 2.58
N LEU A 154 -6.34 -16.42 2.26
CA LEU A 154 -7.59 -15.66 2.05
C LEU A 154 -8.36 -16.18 0.83
N GLN A 155 -7.67 -16.58 -0.24
CA GLN A 155 -8.28 -17.22 -1.39
C GLN A 155 -8.95 -18.54 -1.00
N MET A 156 -8.29 -19.38 -0.23
CA MET A 156 -8.85 -20.63 0.27
C MET A 156 -10.09 -20.40 1.14
N ILE A 157 -10.07 -19.41 2.04
CA ILE A 157 -11.22 -19.04 2.86
C ILE A 157 -12.41 -18.62 1.98
N ARG A 158 -12.18 -17.85 0.91
CA ARG A 158 -13.25 -17.47 -0.03
C ARG A 158 -13.82 -18.65 -0.78
N ILE A 159 -12.99 -19.62 -1.17
CA ILE A 159 -13.46 -20.86 -1.82
C ILE A 159 -14.31 -21.68 -0.84
N MET A 160 -13.86 -21.84 0.41
CA MET A 160 -14.61 -22.55 1.45
C MET A 160 -15.97 -21.89 1.71
N ASP A 161 -16.00 -20.58 1.88
CA ASP A 161 -17.24 -19.82 2.06
C ASP A 161 -18.21 -20.03 0.88
N HIS A 162 -17.69 -19.95 -0.35
CA HIS A 162 -18.50 -20.20 -1.53
C HIS A 162 -19.07 -21.62 -1.59
N LEU A 163 -18.28 -22.63 -1.25
CA LEU A 163 -18.74 -24.03 -1.26
C LEU A 163 -19.79 -24.29 -0.17
N TRP A 164 -19.60 -23.72 1.01
CA TRP A 164 -20.58 -23.84 2.09
C TRP A 164 -21.90 -23.16 1.75
N LYS A 165 -21.86 -21.95 1.22
CA LYS A 165 -23.06 -21.24 0.76
C LYS A 165 -23.81 -21.99 -0.34
N LYS A 166 -23.09 -22.72 -1.22
CA LYS A 166 -23.74 -23.64 -2.18
C LYS A 166 -24.46 -24.83 -1.54
N SER A 167 -24.12 -25.17 -0.30
CA SER A 167 -24.72 -26.24 0.49
C SER A 167 -25.69 -25.69 1.54
N ASP A 168 -26.21 -24.47 1.34
CA ASP A 168 -27.11 -23.75 2.24
C ASP A 168 -26.53 -23.52 3.65
N LEU A 169 -25.21 -23.53 3.79
CA LEU A 169 -24.48 -23.24 5.03
C LEU A 169 -23.80 -21.87 4.94
N ASP A 170 -24.20 -20.92 5.78
CA ASP A 170 -23.52 -19.63 5.88
C ASP A 170 -22.90 -19.45 7.27
N PHE A 171 -21.56 -19.57 7.32
CA PHE A 171 -20.77 -19.38 8.54
C PHE A 171 -20.30 -17.94 8.73
N LEU A 172 -20.77 -16.99 7.91
CA LEU A 172 -20.41 -15.58 7.95
C LEU A 172 -18.89 -15.34 7.89
N LEU A 173 -18.19 -16.12 7.07
CA LEU A 173 -16.74 -15.95 6.92
C LEU A 173 -16.39 -14.60 6.33
N ASN A 174 -15.48 -13.90 6.98
CA ASN A 174 -14.97 -12.62 6.51
C ASN A 174 -13.55 -12.75 5.97
N ALA A 175 -13.42 -12.86 4.64
CA ALA A 175 -12.14 -12.80 3.96
C ALA A 175 -11.82 -11.34 3.57
N TYR A 176 -10.97 -10.69 4.36
CA TYR A 176 -10.50 -9.33 4.07
C TYR A 176 -9.66 -9.24 2.78
N GLY A 177 -9.44 -8.02 2.26
CA GLY A 177 -8.56 -7.79 1.11
C GLY A 177 -7.08 -7.89 1.51
N CYS A 178 -6.25 -8.45 0.63
CA CYS A 178 -4.79 -8.46 0.76
C CYS A 178 -4.17 -8.26 -0.62
N ILE A 179 -3.20 -7.35 -0.72
CA ILE A 179 -2.39 -7.10 -1.92
C ILE A 179 -0.92 -6.98 -1.52
N SER A 180 -0.04 -7.41 -2.40
CA SER A 180 1.42 -7.33 -2.26
C SER A 180 2.00 -6.50 -3.39
#